data_801554887ef92b32eb4e6de7777035b4
#
_entry.id   801554887ef92b32eb4e6de7777035b4
#
_cell.length_a   1.000
_cell.length_b   1.000
_cell.length_c   1.000
_cell.angle_alpha   90.00
_cell.angle_beta   90.00
_cell.angle_gamma   90.00
#
_symmetry.space_group_name_H-M   'P 1'
#
loop_
_entity.id
_entity.type
_entity.pdbx_description
1 polymer ?
#
loop_
_entity_poly.entity_id
_entity_poly.type
_entity_poly.pdbx_seq_one_letter_code
_entity_poly.pdbx_strand_id
1 'polypeptide(L)'
;MATTYRICPRSGLQFDTEAEKLMRWHAVAGVLSLLVGGIMALGVILTRWPAVKLLPADTFYMVLTAHGIDMLIFWIIFFEMAVLIFASSTLLHCRLATPKLAWLSSWLMVLGAIMTNVAIFQGESSVMFTSYVPMQAKPHFYLGLILFAVGALINCFIFLGTLVVAKAEKTYEGSIPLVTFGALTACIIAIFTIASGAIILIPTFFWSIGYIREIDSLMYRVVWWGLGHSSQQINVSAHVAIWYAIAAIVFGAKPMSEKVSRTAYFLYILFLQLASAHHILSDPGLSSEWKIVNTSYFMYFAVLASMIHGMTVPGAIEQAQRLKGYNKGLFEWLRKAPWGNPAFSSMFLSLIGFGFLGGISGVMMGAEQLNMLIHNTIYVPGHFHATVVIGTTLAFMGLTYFLVPVLFKRELMFPGYAKLFPYLFGLSMYMVALVMMGAGTLGVSRRHWDMAFAGSGMAYEWPGAAYLMMGLTGIFGVIAVVSGGLWILQIVFSILLGKKLEEGETRSTPIPLTLPAPTTGSHVHPPATPGTMVLALIFLTAFILYYFVNWKYLSSLWGLA
;
A
#
# COMPACT_ATOMS: atom_id res chain seq x y z
N MET A 1 -1.54 34.59 5.44
CA MET A 1 -0.07 34.54 5.58
C MET A 1 0.49 34.66 4.17
N ALA A 2 1.58 35.39 3.96
CA ALA A 2 2.25 35.42 2.67
C ALA A 2 2.79 34.02 2.37
N THR A 3 2.54 33.52 1.16
CA THR A 3 3.05 32.20 0.73
C THR A 3 4.56 32.31 0.54
N THR A 4 5.31 31.37 1.08
CA THR A 4 6.76 31.31 0.93
C THR A 4 7.15 29.94 0.39
N TYR A 5 8.14 29.92 -0.50
CA TYR A 5 8.63 28.72 -1.15
C TYR A 5 10.10 28.50 -0.81
N ARG A 6 10.44 27.29 -0.43
CA ARG A 6 11.82 26.86 -0.18
C ARG A 6 12.31 26.01 -1.34
N ILE A 7 13.48 26.31 -1.85
CA ILE A 7 14.16 25.51 -2.87
C ILE A 7 15.16 24.58 -2.18
N CYS A 8 15.01 23.27 -2.36
CA CYS A 8 15.91 22.29 -1.80
C CYS A 8 17.23 22.25 -2.58
N PRO A 9 18.40 22.52 -1.97
CA PRO A 9 19.68 22.56 -2.69
C PRO A 9 20.07 21.18 -3.28
N ARG A 10 19.61 20.10 -2.68
CA ARG A 10 19.97 18.73 -3.12
C ARG A 10 19.14 18.22 -4.30
N SER A 11 17.87 18.55 -4.34
CA SER A 11 16.94 18.02 -5.35
C SER A 11 16.47 19.07 -6.35
N GLY A 12 16.70 20.34 -6.09
CA GLY A 12 16.12 21.44 -6.87
C GLY A 12 14.60 21.59 -6.72
N LEU A 13 13.94 20.71 -5.94
CA LEU A 13 12.50 20.77 -5.72
C LEU A 13 12.12 22.00 -4.92
N GLN A 14 11.01 22.59 -5.30
CA GLN A 14 10.41 23.74 -4.65
C GLN A 14 9.25 23.31 -3.76
N PHE A 15 9.26 23.74 -2.51
CA PHE A 15 8.25 23.42 -1.51
C PHE A 15 7.52 24.67 -1.05
N ASP A 16 6.20 24.68 -1.14
CA ASP A 16 5.38 25.57 -0.32
C ASP A 16 5.63 25.22 1.16
N THR A 17 5.96 26.20 1.99
CA THR A 17 6.37 25.99 3.37
C THR A 17 5.26 25.42 4.24
N GLU A 18 4.00 25.72 3.99
CA GLU A 18 2.86 25.11 4.69
C GLU A 18 2.63 23.66 4.24
N ALA A 19 2.72 23.40 2.94
CA ALA A 19 2.68 22.03 2.41
C ALA A 19 3.82 21.18 2.98
N GLU A 20 5.04 21.73 3.09
CA GLU A 20 6.18 21.02 3.67
C GLU A 20 5.95 20.65 5.14
N LYS A 21 5.37 21.53 5.96
CA LYS A 21 5.02 21.25 7.35
C LYS A 21 3.99 20.11 7.45
N LEU A 22 2.95 20.16 6.63
CA LEU A 22 1.90 19.15 6.61
C LEU A 22 2.43 17.79 6.13
N MET A 23 3.29 17.76 5.10
CA MET A 23 3.95 16.51 4.67
C MET A 23 4.74 15.87 5.82
N ARG A 24 5.52 16.65 6.57
CA ARG A 24 6.24 16.15 7.76
C ARG A 24 5.29 15.63 8.82
N TRP A 25 4.21 16.36 9.10
CA TRP A 25 3.21 15.97 10.08
C TRP A 25 2.58 14.61 9.76
N HIS A 26 2.10 14.46 8.53
CA HIS A 26 1.51 13.21 8.07
C HIS A 26 2.52 12.05 8.04
N ALA A 27 3.76 12.30 7.60
CA ALA A 27 4.80 11.28 7.61
C ALA A 27 5.13 10.80 9.03
N VAL A 28 5.21 11.71 10.01
CA VAL A 28 5.45 11.36 11.42
C VAL A 28 4.26 10.59 12.00
N ALA A 29 3.02 11.04 11.76
CA ALA A 29 1.82 10.34 12.22
C ALA A 29 1.74 8.92 11.62
N GLY A 30 2.08 8.76 10.34
CA GLY A 30 2.18 7.46 9.70
C GLY A 30 3.22 6.55 10.36
N VAL A 31 4.44 7.03 10.58
CA VAL A 31 5.50 6.23 11.23
C VAL A 31 5.13 5.86 12.67
N LEU A 32 4.43 6.72 13.42
CA LEU A 32 3.93 6.38 14.75
C LEU A 32 2.88 5.26 14.69
N SER A 33 1.95 5.31 13.74
CA SER A 33 0.98 4.23 13.52
C SER A 33 1.67 2.93 13.10
N LEU A 34 2.69 3.02 12.23
CA LEU A 34 3.51 1.87 11.85
C LEU A 34 4.23 1.24 13.05
N LEU A 35 4.71 2.06 13.98
CA LEU A 35 5.35 1.57 15.21
C LEU A 35 4.35 0.80 16.09
N VAL A 36 3.15 1.36 16.33
CA VAL A 36 2.11 0.69 17.11
C VAL A 36 1.71 -0.63 16.42
N GLY A 37 1.34 -0.58 15.14
CA GLY A 37 0.94 -1.76 14.38
C GLY A 37 2.05 -2.81 14.26
N GLY A 38 3.32 -2.40 14.20
CA GLY A 38 4.48 -3.28 14.16
C GLY A 38 4.73 -4.01 15.49
N ILE A 39 4.59 -3.32 16.63
CA ILE A 39 4.65 -3.96 17.96
C ILE A 39 3.51 -4.98 18.10
N MET A 40 2.30 -4.63 17.67
CA MET A 40 1.17 -5.55 17.68
C MET A 40 1.39 -6.74 16.72
N ALA A 41 2.03 -6.53 15.58
CA ALA A 41 2.42 -7.61 14.68
C ALA A 41 3.30 -8.66 15.36
N LEU A 42 4.25 -8.23 16.18
CA LEU A 42 5.11 -9.14 16.95
C LEU A 42 4.26 -10.03 17.88
N GLY A 43 3.29 -9.45 18.59
CA GLY A 43 2.33 -10.19 19.43
C GLY A 43 1.53 -11.23 18.61
N VAL A 44 1.02 -10.84 17.44
CA VAL A 44 0.27 -11.76 16.54
C VAL A 44 1.16 -12.91 16.07
N ILE A 45 2.36 -12.62 15.59
CA ILE A 45 3.28 -13.61 15.04
C ILE A 45 3.72 -14.61 16.10
N LEU A 46 4.14 -14.14 17.27
CA LEU A 46 4.60 -15.00 18.37
C LEU A 46 3.46 -15.86 18.95
N THR A 47 2.23 -15.37 18.89
CA THR A 47 1.06 -16.16 19.33
C THR A 47 0.72 -17.26 18.32
N ARG A 48 0.74 -16.95 17.02
CA ARG A 48 0.46 -17.90 15.95
C ARG A 48 1.59 -18.88 15.66
N TRP A 49 2.76 -18.63 16.19
CA TRP A 49 3.87 -19.57 16.13
C TRP A 49 3.60 -20.77 17.04
N PRO A 50 3.36 -22.00 16.49
CA PRO A 50 2.90 -23.13 17.27
C PRO A 50 3.79 -23.52 18.46
N ALA A 51 5.09 -23.24 18.35
CA ALA A 51 6.06 -23.51 19.44
C ALA A 51 6.10 -22.43 20.53
N VAL A 52 5.47 -21.26 20.32
CA VAL A 52 5.57 -20.11 21.25
C VAL A 52 4.25 -19.81 21.95
N LYS A 53 3.15 -19.63 21.20
CA LYS A 53 1.79 -19.35 21.72
C LYS A 53 1.77 -18.30 22.82
N LEU A 54 2.24 -17.08 22.51
CA LEU A 54 2.57 -16.04 23.50
C LEU A 54 1.37 -15.52 24.29
N LEU A 55 0.27 -15.18 23.60
CA LEU A 55 -0.85 -14.41 24.20
C LEU A 55 -2.09 -15.30 24.42
N PRO A 56 -2.87 -15.06 25.47
CA PRO A 56 -4.21 -15.63 25.61
C PRO A 56 -5.16 -15.06 24.55
N ALA A 57 -6.30 -15.73 24.32
CA ALA A 57 -7.18 -15.46 23.19
C ALA A 57 -7.78 -14.04 23.20
N ASP A 58 -8.22 -13.55 24.33
CA ASP A 58 -8.78 -12.21 24.51
C ASP A 58 -7.77 -11.11 24.13
N THR A 59 -6.58 -11.17 24.70
CA THR A 59 -5.47 -10.27 24.38
C THR A 59 -5.03 -10.40 22.94
N PHE A 60 -5.00 -11.61 22.39
CA PHE A 60 -4.66 -11.84 20.99
C PHE A 60 -5.61 -11.12 20.03
N TYR A 61 -6.93 -11.21 20.21
CA TYR A 61 -7.87 -10.53 19.33
C TYR A 61 -7.85 -9.02 19.46
N MET A 62 -7.56 -8.48 20.63
CA MET A 62 -7.28 -7.06 20.83
C MET A 62 -6.05 -6.64 20.00
N VAL A 63 -4.93 -7.35 20.16
CA VAL A 63 -3.67 -7.11 19.45
C VAL A 63 -3.84 -7.28 17.93
N LEU A 64 -4.60 -8.27 17.48
CA LEU A 64 -4.91 -8.49 16.06
C LEU A 64 -5.73 -7.33 15.47
N THR A 65 -6.66 -6.78 16.26
CA THR A 65 -7.46 -5.62 15.86
C THR A 65 -6.58 -4.39 15.71
N ALA A 66 -5.74 -4.07 16.69
CA ALA A 66 -4.81 -2.96 16.65
C ALA A 66 -3.84 -3.10 15.46
N HIS A 67 -3.21 -4.28 15.30
CA HIS A 67 -2.34 -4.54 14.15
C HIS A 67 -3.04 -4.26 12.81
N GLY A 68 -4.25 -4.78 12.63
CA GLY A 68 -4.99 -4.60 11.37
C GLY A 68 -5.36 -3.14 11.10
N ILE A 69 -5.85 -2.41 12.10
CA ILE A 69 -6.29 -1.02 11.98
C ILE A 69 -5.08 -0.08 11.76
N ASP A 70 -4.05 -0.19 12.59
CA ASP A 70 -2.89 0.70 12.49
C ASP A 70 -2.10 0.49 11.20
N MET A 71 -1.97 -0.77 10.73
CA MET A 71 -1.19 -1.09 9.53
C MET A 71 -1.94 -0.85 8.23
N LEU A 72 -3.25 -1.16 8.16
CA LEU A 72 -4.01 -1.08 6.91
C LEU A 72 -4.72 0.26 6.72
N ILE A 73 -4.98 0.99 7.81
CA ILE A 73 -5.69 2.28 7.74
C ILE A 73 -4.73 3.42 8.10
N PHE A 74 -4.24 3.45 9.35
CA PHE A 74 -3.58 4.67 9.83
C PHE A 74 -2.20 4.89 9.21
N TRP A 75 -1.30 3.89 9.24
CA TRP A 75 0.03 4.00 8.64
C TRP A 75 -0.04 4.42 7.17
N ILE A 76 -0.80 3.67 6.39
CA ILE A 76 -0.82 3.83 4.94
C ILE A 76 -1.46 5.16 4.56
N ILE A 77 -2.67 5.45 5.08
CA ILE A 77 -3.41 6.65 4.69
C ILE A 77 -2.70 7.92 5.16
N PHE A 78 -2.12 7.96 6.37
CA PHE A 78 -1.31 9.12 6.75
C PHE A 78 -0.14 9.35 5.79
N PHE A 79 0.57 8.30 5.40
CA PHE A 79 1.68 8.45 4.46
C PHE A 79 1.19 8.86 3.06
N GLU A 80 0.06 8.33 2.60
CA GLU A 80 -0.58 8.72 1.34
C GLU A 80 -0.98 10.19 1.33
N MET A 81 -1.43 10.74 2.44
CA MET A 81 -1.71 12.20 2.53
C MET A 81 -0.44 13.02 2.30
N ALA A 82 0.70 12.59 2.85
CA ALA A 82 1.98 13.25 2.55
C ALA A 82 2.33 13.14 1.07
N VAL A 83 2.08 12.00 0.44
CA VAL A 83 2.31 11.77 -1.01
C VAL A 83 1.36 12.63 -1.86
N LEU A 84 0.09 12.78 -1.49
CA LEU A 84 -0.86 13.65 -2.18
C LEU A 84 -0.40 15.11 -2.16
N ILE A 85 0.04 15.60 -1.01
CA ILE A 85 0.56 16.98 -0.88
C ILE A 85 1.83 17.16 -1.72
N PHE A 86 2.74 16.18 -1.69
CA PHE A 86 3.94 16.19 -2.51
C PHE A 86 3.60 16.20 -4.01
N ALA A 87 2.72 15.32 -4.45
CA ALA A 87 2.35 15.15 -5.85
C ALA A 87 1.57 16.35 -6.42
N SER A 88 0.88 17.13 -5.58
CA SER A 88 0.19 18.35 -6.00
C SER A 88 1.08 19.59 -5.83
N SER A 89 1.30 20.04 -4.61
CA SER A 89 1.99 21.31 -4.34
C SER A 89 3.44 21.30 -4.83
N THR A 90 4.21 20.26 -4.48
CA THR A 90 5.65 20.23 -4.82
C THR A 90 5.89 19.97 -6.30
N LEU A 91 5.25 18.94 -6.88
CA LEU A 91 5.48 18.60 -8.29
C LEU A 91 4.83 19.56 -9.29
N LEU A 92 3.87 20.39 -8.86
CA LEU A 92 3.26 21.43 -9.69
C LEU A 92 3.73 22.83 -9.35
N HIS A 93 4.71 22.98 -8.46
CA HIS A 93 5.31 24.25 -8.06
C HIS A 93 4.28 25.29 -7.58
N CYS A 94 3.21 24.85 -6.91
CA CYS A 94 2.13 25.72 -6.47
C CYS A 94 1.95 25.70 -4.94
N ARG A 95 1.25 26.72 -4.44
CA ARG A 95 0.84 26.75 -3.04
C ARG A 95 -0.27 25.72 -2.78
N LEU A 96 -0.37 25.28 -1.53
CA LEU A 96 -1.48 24.44 -1.08
C LEU A 96 -2.80 25.24 -1.13
N ALA A 97 -3.90 24.63 -1.57
CA ALA A 97 -5.18 25.33 -1.79
C ALA A 97 -5.73 26.00 -0.53
N THR A 98 -5.84 25.28 0.58
CA THR A 98 -6.48 25.78 1.82
C THR A 98 -5.72 25.28 3.05
N PRO A 99 -4.57 25.87 3.41
CA PRO A 99 -3.72 25.38 4.49
C PRO A 99 -4.44 25.23 5.85
N LYS A 100 -5.33 26.17 6.20
CA LYS A 100 -6.09 26.09 7.47
C LYS A 100 -7.00 24.86 7.52
N LEU A 101 -7.69 24.57 6.42
CA LEU A 101 -8.55 23.39 6.32
C LEU A 101 -7.72 22.11 6.29
N ALA A 102 -6.53 22.13 5.70
CA ALA A 102 -5.59 21.01 5.71
C ALA A 102 -5.11 20.68 7.13
N TRP A 103 -4.82 21.69 7.94
CA TRP A 103 -4.51 21.48 9.36
C TRP A 103 -5.70 20.91 10.16
N LEU A 104 -6.90 21.45 9.96
CA LEU A 104 -8.10 20.90 10.60
C LEU A 104 -8.30 19.43 10.23
N SER A 105 -8.19 19.09 8.96
CA SER A 105 -8.30 17.73 8.45
C SER A 105 -7.26 16.80 9.08
N SER A 106 -6.01 17.26 9.18
CA SER A 106 -4.92 16.50 9.81
C SER A 106 -5.17 16.23 11.30
N TRP A 107 -5.73 17.20 12.03
CA TRP A 107 -6.12 17.03 13.44
C TRP A 107 -7.30 16.07 13.61
N LEU A 108 -8.30 16.12 12.72
CA LEU A 108 -9.40 15.14 12.71
C LEU A 108 -8.87 13.72 12.51
N MET A 109 -7.93 13.52 11.60
CA MET A 109 -7.31 12.20 11.39
C MET A 109 -6.56 11.72 12.64
N VAL A 110 -5.73 12.58 13.26
CA VAL A 110 -4.98 12.20 14.46
C VAL A 110 -5.92 11.90 15.63
N LEU A 111 -6.92 12.75 15.86
CA LEU A 111 -7.92 12.51 16.90
C LEU A 111 -8.67 11.19 16.67
N GLY A 112 -9.09 10.95 15.42
CA GLY A 112 -9.76 9.70 15.04
C GLY A 112 -8.90 8.47 15.31
N ALA A 113 -7.61 8.51 14.92
CA ALA A 113 -6.68 7.41 15.16
C ALA A 113 -6.48 7.15 16.67
N ILE A 114 -6.31 8.20 17.47
CA ILE A 114 -6.17 8.09 18.93
C ILE A 114 -7.44 7.48 19.54
N MET A 115 -8.62 7.99 19.19
CA MET A 115 -9.90 7.49 19.73
C MET A 115 -10.10 6.02 19.42
N THR A 116 -9.81 5.60 18.19
CA THR A 116 -9.93 4.19 17.77
C THR A 116 -8.98 3.29 18.55
N ASN A 117 -7.71 3.70 18.70
CA ASN A 117 -6.73 2.94 19.48
C ASN A 117 -7.10 2.87 20.97
N VAL A 118 -7.57 3.96 21.55
CA VAL A 118 -8.08 3.96 22.95
C VAL A 118 -9.19 2.92 23.10
N ALA A 119 -10.17 2.89 22.18
CA ALA A 119 -11.24 1.90 22.19
C ALA A 119 -10.74 0.46 22.13
N ILE A 120 -9.72 0.20 21.31
CA ILE A 120 -9.13 -1.14 21.16
C ILE A 120 -8.42 -1.54 22.46
N PHE A 121 -7.52 -0.70 22.97
CA PHE A 121 -6.71 -1.02 24.15
C PHE A 121 -7.47 -1.03 25.47
N GLN A 122 -8.71 -0.53 25.50
CA GLN A 122 -9.64 -0.77 26.61
C GLN A 122 -10.16 -2.22 26.67
N GLY A 123 -9.89 -3.06 25.66
CA GLY A 123 -10.22 -4.48 25.64
C GLY A 123 -11.65 -4.82 25.19
N GLU A 124 -12.51 -3.83 24.93
CA GLU A 124 -13.91 -4.05 24.59
C GLU A 124 -14.24 -3.80 23.09
N SER A 125 -13.21 -3.75 22.24
CA SER A 125 -13.34 -3.48 20.80
C SER A 125 -12.48 -4.43 19.94
N SER A 126 -12.43 -5.71 20.35
CA SER A 126 -11.68 -6.77 19.67
C SER A 126 -12.41 -7.30 18.44
N VAL A 127 -12.81 -6.40 17.54
CA VAL A 127 -13.68 -6.71 16.37
C VAL A 127 -12.88 -7.02 15.09
N MET A 128 -11.55 -7.07 15.17
CA MET A 128 -10.64 -7.22 14.03
C MET A 128 -10.77 -6.05 13.02
N PHE A 129 -9.97 -6.07 11.96
CA PHE A 129 -10.01 -5.04 10.91
C PHE A 129 -11.40 -4.94 10.24
N THR A 130 -12.08 -6.07 10.06
CA THR A 130 -13.35 -6.11 9.33
C THR A 130 -14.56 -5.67 10.14
N SER A 131 -14.48 -5.66 11.47
CA SER A 131 -15.55 -5.28 12.40
C SER A 131 -16.96 -5.78 11.99
N TYR A 132 -17.04 -7.04 11.50
CA TYR A 132 -18.29 -7.58 10.99
C TYR A 132 -19.38 -7.69 12.09
N VAL A 133 -20.55 -7.15 11.80
CA VAL A 133 -21.76 -7.40 12.58
C VAL A 133 -22.02 -8.95 12.60
N PRO A 134 -22.35 -9.55 13.77
CA PRO A 134 -22.81 -8.91 15.02
C PRO A 134 -21.73 -8.54 16.05
N MET A 135 -20.43 -8.66 15.75
CA MET A 135 -19.39 -8.19 16.67
C MET A 135 -19.49 -6.67 16.84
N GLN A 136 -19.59 -6.20 18.05
CA GLN A 136 -19.78 -4.80 18.38
C GLN A 136 -18.56 -4.25 19.12
N ALA A 137 -18.05 -3.13 18.65
CA ALA A 137 -17.06 -2.31 19.35
C ALA A 137 -17.73 -1.21 20.16
N LYS A 138 -16.98 -0.56 21.03
CA LYS A 138 -17.43 0.66 21.74
C LYS A 138 -17.70 1.80 20.74
N PRO A 139 -18.64 2.70 21.04
CA PRO A 139 -19.02 3.80 20.14
C PRO A 139 -17.85 4.65 19.66
N HIS A 140 -16.89 4.94 20.52
CA HIS A 140 -15.73 5.76 20.16
C HIS A 140 -14.76 5.07 19.21
N PHE A 141 -14.82 3.73 19.04
CA PHE A 141 -14.14 3.03 17.97
C PHE A 141 -14.65 3.48 16.58
N TYR A 142 -15.96 3.42 16.39
CA TYR A 142 -16.60 3.81 15.14
C TYR A 142 -16.51 5.31 14.89
N LEU A 143 -16.74 6.14 15.93
CA LEU A 143 -16.59 7.58 15.83
C LEU A 143 -15.16 7.99 15.47
N GLY A 144 -14.15 7.31 16.01
CA GLY A 144 -12.76 7.51 15.69
C GLY A 144 -12.48 7.25 14.21
N LEU A 145 -12.95 6.12 13.67
CA LEU A 145 -12.82 5.79 12.24
C LEU A 145 -13.55 6.80 11.35
N ILE A 146 -14.74 7.28 11.77
CA ILE A 146 -15.51 8.31 11.04
C ILE A 146 -14.71 9.62 10.98
N LEU A 147 -14.18 10.10 12.12
CA LEU A 147 -13.38 11.33 12.16
C LEU A 147 -12.13 11.22 11.28
N PHE A 148 -11.46 10.07 11.34
CA PHE A 148 -10.31 9.79 10.48
C PHE A 148 -10.68 9.85 9.00
N ALA A 149 -11.77 9.18 8.61
CA ALA A 149 -12.27 9.15 7.24
C ALA A 149 -12.71 10.54 6.74
N VAL A 150 -13.38 11.34 7.58
CA VAL A 150 -13.74 12.72 7.25
C VAL A 150 -12.50 13.58 7.02
N GLY A 151 -11.49 13.46 7.88
CA GLY A 151 -10.21 14.14 7.69
C GLY A 151 -9.55 13.72 6.38
N ALA A 152 -9.46 12.44 6.07
CA ALA A 152 -8.90 11.94 4.82
C ALA A 152 -9.68 12.45 3.59
N LEU A 153 -11.01 12.47 3.66
CA LEU A 153 -11.85 13.01 2.58
C LEU A 153 -11.60 14.50 2.33
N ILE A 154 -11.47 15.30 3.37
CA ILE A 154 -11.12 16.72 3.25
C ILE A 154 -9.75 16.88 2.57
N ASN A 155 -8.75 16.06 2.93
CA ASN A 155 -7.45 16.08 2.26
C ASN A 155 -7.54 15.73 0.77
N CYS A 156 -8.40 14.79 0.37
CA CYS A 156 -8.67 14.49 -1.03
C CYS A 156 -9.18 15.74 -1.78
N PHE A 157 -10.12 16.48 -1.20
CA PHE A 157 -10.63 17.71 -1.80
C PHE A 157 -9.59 18.84 -1.82
N ILE A 158 -8.72 18.93 -0.81
CA ILE A 158 -7.59 19.88 -0.81
C ILE A 158 -6.60 19.54 -1.93
N PHE A 159 -6.31 18.25 -2.14
CA PHE A 159 -5.50 17.81 -3.27
C PHE A 159 -6.10 18.27 -4.60
N LEU A 160 -7.39 18.01 -4.85
CA LEU A 160 -8.09 18.45 -6.06
C LEU A 160 -8.08 19.98 -6.18
N GLY A 161 -8.36 20.70 -5.10
CA GLY A 161 -8.28 22.16 -5.05
C GLY A 161 -6.88 22.69 -5.36
N THR A 162 -5.82 21.97 -4.94
CA THR A 162 -4.43 22.34 -5.24
C THR A 162 -4.12 22.16 -6.74
N LEU A 163 -4.68 21.15 -7.40
CA LEU A 163 -4.58 21.01 -8.86
C LEU A 163 -5.26 22.19 -9.58
N VAL A 164 -6.41 22.63 -9.07
CA VAL A 164 -7.12 23.81 -9.61
C VAL A 164 -6.29 25.06 -9.43
N VAL A 165 -5.69 25.27 -8.24
CA VAL A 165 -4.77 26.40 -7.97
C VAL A 165 -3.61 26.39 -8.96
N ALA A 166 -2.94 25.26 -9.13
CA ALA A 166 -1.83 25.13 -10.06
C ALA A 166 -2.22 25.51 -11.49
N LYS A 167 -3.41 25.09 -11.93
CA LYS A 167 -3.93 25.42 -13.27
C LYS A 167 -4.30 26.90 -13.40
N ALA A 168 -4.96 27.47 -12.39
CA ALA A 168 -5.38 28.87 -12.38
C ALA A 168 -4.18 29.85 -12.32
N GLU A 169 -3.17 29.52 -11.52
CA GLU A 169 -1.95 30.31 -11.36
C GLU A 169 -0.90 30.01 -12.44
N LYS A 170 -1.19 29.08 -13.36
CA LYS A 170 -0.30 28.68 -14.48
C LYS A 170 1.12 28.32 -14.00
N THR A 171 1.20 27.58 -12.89
CA THR A 171 2.50 27.20 -12.32
C THR A 171 3.19 26.08 -13.11
N TYR A 172 2.49 25.43 -14.03
CA TYR A 172 3.03 24.45 -14.98
C TYR A 172 2.36 24.59 -16.35
N GLU A 173 3.05 24.11 -17.39
CA GLU A 173 2.54 24.04 -18.75
C GLU A 173 2.31 22.58 -19.18
N GLY A 174 1.37 22.38 -20.09
CA GLY A 174 1.04 21.06 -20.63
C GLY A 174 0.18 20.20 -19.69
N SER A 175 0.46 18.89 -19.64
CA SER A 175 -0.26 17.95 -18.78
C SER A 175 0.46 17.76 -17.45
N ILE A 176 -0.31 17.41 -16.40
CA ILE A 176 0.27 17.11 -15.08
C ILE A 176 1.26 15.93 -15.16
N PRO A 177 2.32 15.91 -14.32
CA PRO A 177 3.27 14.81 -14.27
C PRO A 177 2.59 13.46 -14.01
N LEU A 178 3.16 12.36 -14.53
CA LEU A 178 2.58 11.02 -14.35
C LEU A 178 2.45 10.61 -12.88
N VAL A 179 3.38 11.03 -12.02
CA VAL A 179 3.29 10.81 -10.55
C VAL A 179 2.07 11.52 -9.97
N THR A 180 1.81 12.77 -10.37
CA THR A 180 0.62 13.52 -9.98
C THR A 180 -0.65 12.88 -10.52
N PHE A 181 -0.60 12.31 -11.73
CA PHE A 181 -1.73 11.60 -12.32
C PHE A 181 -2.05 10.30 -11.56
N GLY A 182 -1.05 9.55 -11.12
CA GLY A 182 -1.23 8.39 -10.26
C GLY A 182 -1.81 8.76 -8.88
N ALA A 183 -1.34 9.86 -8.29
CA ALA A 183 -1.92 10.40 -7.06
C ALA A 183 -3.37 10.87 -7.26
N LEU A 184 -3.71 11.47 -8.39
CA LEU A 184 -5.10 11.81 -8.76
C LEU A 184 -5.98 10.57 -8.86
N THR A 185 -5.47 9.49 -9.47
CA THR A 185 -6.17 8.21 -9.53
C THR A 185 -6.43 7.66 -8.13
N ALA A 186 -5.43 7.63 -7.26
CA ALA A 186 -5.58 7.22 -5.86
C ALA A 186 -6.62 8.07 -5.12
N CYS A 187 -6.58 9.39 -5.32
CA CYS A 187 -7.53 10.33 -4.72
C CYS A 187 -8.98 10.07 -5.17
N ILE A 188 -9.22 9.83 -6.45
CA ILE A 188 -10.56 9.52 -6.98
C ILE A 188 -11.08 8.21 -6.35
N ILE A 189 -10.26 7.16 -6.33
CA ILE A 189 -10.63 5.89 -5.71
C ILE A 189 -10.91 6.09 -4.21
N ALA A 190 -10.11 6.90 -3.51
CA ALA A 190 -10.28 7.20 -2.09
C ALA A 190 -11.64 7.86 -1.79
N ILE A 191 -12.09 8.80 -2.61
CA ILE A 191 -13.40 9.46 -2.44
C ILE A 191 -14.54 8.44 -2.47
N PHE A 192 -14.54 7.53 -3.44
CA PHE A 192 -15.55 6.47 -3.51
C PHE A 192 -15.42 5.44 -2.38
N THR A 193 -14.20 5.09 -2.01
CA THR A 193 -13.91 4.19 -0.89
C THR A 193 -14.46 4.74 0.42
N ILE A 194 -14.22 6.03 0.70
CA ILE A 194 -14.71 6.70 1.90
C ILE A 194 -16.23 6.82 1.88
N ALA A 195 -16.85 7.05 0.71
CA ALA A 195 -18.31 7.05 0.58
C ALA A 195 -18.91 5.68 0.95
N SER A 196 -18.34 4.57 0.48
CA SER A 196 -18.73 3.22 0.90
C SER A 196 -18.53 3.02 2.40
N GLY A 197 -17.43 3.52 2.96
CA GLY A 197 -17.16 3.50 4.39
C GLY A 197 -18.20 4.26 5.21
N ALA A 198 -18.67 5.42 4.73
CA ALA A 198 -19.70 6.19 5.41
C ALA A 198 -21.03 5.43 5.51
N ILE A 199 -21.43 4.71 4.45
CA ILE A 199 -22.65 3.88 4.41
C ILE A 199 -22.59 2.78 5.50
N ILE A 200 -21.41 2.33 5.87
CA ILE A 200 -21.21 1.28 6.88
C ILE A 200 -20.99 1.86 8.28
N LEU A 201 -20.02 2.76 8.42
CA LEU A 201 -19.56 3.22 9.72
C LEU A 201 -20.58 4.08 10.46
N ILE A 202 -21.34 4.93 9.73
CA ILE A 202 -22.33 5.80 10.35
C ILE A 202 -23.48 4.99 10.97
N PRO A 203 -24.16 4.09 10.25
CA PRO A 203 -25.17 3.22 10.87
C PRO A 203 -24.60 2.35 12.01
N THR A 204 -23.39 1.83 11.86
CA THR A 204 -22.76 1.00 12.89
C THR A 204 -22.45 1.79 14.15
N PHE A 205 -22.07 3.07 14.03
CA PHE A 205 -21.97 3.96 15.18
C PHE A 205 -23.32 4.13 15.89
N PHE A 206 -24.40 4.41 15.14
CA PHE A 206 -25.74 4.53 15.72
C PHE A 206 -26.25 3.22 16.33
N TRP A 207 -25.88 2.08 15.76
CA TRP A 207 -26.14 0.76 16.33
C TRP A 207 -25.39 0.57 17.65
N SER A 208 -24.14 1.00 17.72
CA SER A 208 -23.32 0.87 18.94
C SER A 208 -23.81 1.69 20.14
N ILE A 209 -24.56 2.75 19.89
CA ILE A 209 -25.22 3.56 20.96
C ILE A 209 -26.70 3.19 21.18
N GLY A 210 -27.18 2.13 20.52
CA GLY A 210 -28.55 1.62 20.69
C GLY A 210 -29.64 2.39 19.91
N TYR A 211 -29.28 3.37 19.08
CA TYR A 211 -30.25 4.12 18.28
C TYR A 211 -30.82 3.31 17.11
N ILE A 212 -30.00 2.48 16.49
CA ILE A 212 -30.40 1.45 15.53
C ILE A 212 -30.40 0.10 16.27
N ARG A 213 -31.47 -0.68 16.13
CA ARG A 213 -31.60 -1.95 16.85
C ARG A 213 -30.86 -3.09 16.17
N GLU A 214 -30.86 -3.10 14.84
CA GLU A 214 -30.34 -4.22 14.06
C GLU A 214 -29.70 -3.71 12.76
N ILE A 215 -28.62 -4.38 12.32
CA ILE A 215 -27.96 -4.17 11.03
C ILE A 215 -27.93 -5.51 10.33
N ASP A 216 -28.38 -5.55 9.07
CA ASP A 216 -28.25 -6.71 8.21
C ASP A 216 -26.78 -7.06 7.98
N SER A 217 -26.36 -8.22 8.48
CA SER A 217 -24.98 -8.66 8.44
C SER A 217 -24.51 -9.03 7.02
N LEU A 218 -25.41 -9.44 6.12
CA LEU A 218 -25.07 -9.72 4.71
C LEU A 218 -24.83 -8.41 3.95
N MET A 219 -25.77 -7.45 4.05
CA MET A 219 -25.61 -6.15 3.46
C MET A 219 -24.37 -5.43 3.99
N TYR A 220 -24.13 -5.52 5.32
CA TYR A 220 -22.92 -4.98 5.92
C TYR A 220 -21.66 -5.51 5.23
N ARG A 221 -21.52 -6.83 5.02
CA ARG A 221 -20.34 -7.44 4.41
C ARG A 221 -20.16 -7.02 2.96
N VAL A 222 -21.24 -6.97 2.18
CA VAL A 222 -21.20 -6.56 0.77
C VAL A 222 -20.69 -5.11 0.65
N VAL A 223 -21.26 -4.18 1.40
CA VAL A 223 -20.87 -2.77 1.35
C VAL A 223 -19.50 -2.55 2.00
N TRP A 224 -19.18 -3.30 3.07
CA TRP A 224 -17.86 -3.22 3.72
C TRP A 224 -16.72 -3.50 2.75
N TRP A 225 -16.88 -4.44 1.81
CA TRP A 225 -15.83 -4.73 0.84
C TRP A 225 -15.71 -3.66 -0.26
N GLY A 226 -16.72 -2.84 -0.45
CA GLY A 226 -16.59 -1.57 -1.19
C GLY A 226 -15.64 -0.57 -0.51
N LEU A 227 -15.50 -0.64 0.82
CA LEU A 227 -14.45 0.05 1.57
C LEU A 227 -13.16 -0.78 1.61
N GLY A 228 -13.24 -2.04 2.05
CA GLY A 228 -12.10 -2.87 2.40
C GLY A 228 -11.21 -3.23 1.21
N HIS A 229 -11.79 -3.60 0.05
CA HIS A 229 -11.02 -3.88 -1.15
C HIS A 229 -10.58 -2.60 -1.86
N SER A 230 -11.46 -1.61 -2.01
CA SER A 230 -11.12 -0.35 -2.69
C SER A 230 -10.03 0.42 -1.96
N SER A 231 -9.90 0.31 -0.63
CA SER A 231 -8.76 0.88 0.11
C SER A 231 -7.42 0.29 -0.35
N GLN A 232 -7.39 -1.00 -0.71
CA GLN A 232 -6.18 -1.62 -1.26
C GLN A 232 -5.85 -1.11 -2.67
N GLN A 233 -6.83 -0.62 -3.39
CA GLN A 233 -6.65 -0.08 -4.74
C GLN A 233 -6.11 1.36 -4.72
N ILE A 234 -6.43 2.12 -3.66
CA ILE A 234 -5.74 3.38 -3.36
C ILE A 234 -4.24 3.10 -3.24
N ASN A 235 -3.89 2.12 -2.41
CA ASN A 235 -2.51 1.71 -2.16
C ASN A 235 -1.78 1.28 -3.45
N VAL A 236 -2.43 0.51 -4.33
CA VAL A 236 -1.84 0.10 -5.63
C VAL A 236 -1.53 1.33 -6.49
N SER A 237 -2.47 2.25 -6.63
CA SER A 237 -2.27 3.46 -7.43
C SER A 237 -1.17 4.35 -6.83
N ALA A 238 -1.13 4.48 -5.51
CA ALA A 238 -0.13 5.26 -4.78
C ALA A 238 1.28 4.65 -4.93
N HIS A 239 1.46 3.34 -4.69
CA HIS A 239 2.79 2.76 -4.78
C HIS A 239 3.31 2.69 -6.23
N VAL A 240 2.45 2.53 -7.23
CA VAL A 240 2.84 2.65 -8.64
C VAL A 240 3.32 4.06 -8.95
N ALA A 241 2.65 5.10 -8.45
CA ALA A 241 3.12 6.48 -8.59
C ALA A 241 4.52 6.66 -7.95
N ILE A 242 4.76 6.04 -6.79
CA ILE A 242 6.06 6.07 -6.11
C ILE A 242 7.12 5.29 -6.90
N TRP A 243 6.80 4.19 -7.56
CA TRP A 243 7.75 3.49 -8.43
C TRP A 243 8.24 4.41 -9.56
N TYR A 244 7.33 5.15 -10.22
CA TYR A 244 7.72 6.15 -11.21
C TYR A 244 8.56 7.28 -10.60
N ALA A 245 8.19 7.75 -9.42
CA ALA A 245 8.94 8.80 -8.72
C ALA A 245 10.38 8.35 -8.41
N ILE A 246 10.56 7.16 -7.83
CA ILE A 246 11.89 6.62 -7.51
C ILE A 246 12.69 6.34 -8.79
N ALA A 247 12.06 5.82 -9.84
CA ALA A 247 12.71 5.63 -11.14
C ALA A 247 13.23 6.97 -11.72
N ALA A 248 12.42 8.03 -11.61
CA ALA A 248 12.84 9.37 -12.02
C ALA A 248 13.97 9.94 -11.14
N ILE A 249 13.85 9.81 -9.81
CA ILE A 249 14.83 10.34 -8.83
C ILE A 249 16.19 9.65 -8.98
N VAL A 250 16.21 8.32 -9.09
CA VAL A 250 17.46 7.54 -9.08
C VAL A 250 18.12 7.46 -10.44
N PHE A 251 17.34 7.33 -11.50
CA PHE A 251 17.86 7.09 -12.85
C PHE A 251 17.71 8.27 -13.80
N GLY A 252 16.89 9.27 -13.47
CA GLY A 252 16.41 10.27 -14.43
C GLY A 252 15.48 9.65 -15.47
N ALA A 253 14.82 8.52 -15.14
CA ALA A 253 13.99 7.79 -16.06
C ALA A 253 12.72 8.60 -16.41
N LYS A 254 12.37 8.58 -17.70
CA LYS A 254 11.11 9.13 -18.21
C LYS A 254 10.16 7.97 -18.51
N PRO A 255 8.84 8.14 -18.35
CA PRO A 255 7.88 7.10 -18.72
C PRO A 255 8.08 6.66 -20.18
N MET A 256 8.05 5.36 -20.45
CA MET A 256 8.17 4.82 -21.83
C MET A 256 7.08 5.37 -22.73
N SER A 257 5.85 5.45 -22.23
CA SER A 257 4.69 6.06 -22.87
C SER A 257 3.74 6.58 -21.81
N GLU A 258 3.66 7.90 -21.69
CA GLU A 258 2.70 8.51 -20.75
C GLU A 258 1.25 8.16 -21.10
N LYS A 259 0.92 8.07 -22.39
CA LYS A 259 -0.44 7.72 -22.83
C LYS A 259 -0.84 6.33 -22.32
N VAL A 260 0.02 5.33 -22.51
CA VAL A 260 -0.21 3.94 -22.05
C VAL A 260 -0.30 3.87 -20.54
N SER A 261 0.62 4.53 -19.81
CA SER A 261 0.60 4.56 -18.35
C SER A 261 -0.65 5.24 -17.79
N ARG A 262 -1.11 6.36 -18.41
CA ARG A 262 -2.34 7.04 -18.03
C ARG A 262 -3.57 6.19 -18.31
N THR A 263 -3.60 5.46 -19.42
CA THR A 263 -4.69 4.50 -19.72
C THR A 263 -4.76 3.42 -18.65
N ALA A 264 -3.61 2.88 -18.20
CA ALA A 264 -3.59 1.90 -17.12
C ALA A 264 -4.16 2.47 -15.80
N TYR A 265 -3.86 3.71 -15.47
CA TYR A 265 -4.49 4.37 -14.31
C TYR A 265 -6.01 4.55 -14.45
N PHE A 266 -6.53 4.84 -15.66
CA PHE A 266 -7.98 4.84 -15.90
C PHE A 266 -8.60 3.46 -15.70
N LEU A 267 -7.91 2.38 -16.12
CA LEU A 267 -8.36 1.02 -15.84
C LEU A 267 -8.45 0.75 -14.32
N TYR A 268 -7.57 1.32 -13.52
CA TYR A 268 -7.67 1.24 -12.07
C TYR A 268 -8.96 1.90 -11.54
N ILE A 269 -9.25 3.13 -11.95
CA ILE A 269 -10.48 3.82 -11.51
C ILE A 269 -11.71 2.99 -11.83
N LEU A 270 -11.78 2.41 -13.04
CA LEU A 270 -12.97 1.71 -13.49
C LEU A 270 -13.06 0.29 -12.92
N PHE A 271 -12.02 -0.51 -13.08
CA PHE A 271 -12.14 -1.95 -12.81
C PHE A 271 -11.72 -2.34 -11.40
N LEU A 272 -10.73 -1.70 -10.82
CA LEU A 272 -10.33 -2.03 -9.45
C LEU A 272 -11.44 -1.71 -8.45
N GLN A 273 -12.11 -0.59 -8.62
CA GLN A 273 -13.20 -0.18 -7.74
C GLN A 273 -14.36 -1.18 -7.76
N LEU A 274 -14.65 -1.77 -8.91
CA LEU A 274 -15.75 -2.71 -9.10
C LEU A 274 -15.37 -4.15 -8.73
N ALA A 275 -14.07 -4.49 -8.67
CA ALA A 275 -13.57 -5.85 -8.41
C ALA A 275 -13.52 -6.21 -6.91
N SER A 276 -14.56 -5.96 -6.13
CA SER A 276 -14.59 -6.18 -4.67
C SER A 276 -15.22 -7.50 -4.22
N ALA A 277 -15.98 -8.19 -5.09
CA ALA A 277 -16.76 -9.37 -4.72
C ALA A 277 -15.91 -10.63 -4.45
N HIS A 278 -14.64 -10.68 -4.88
CA HIS A 278 -13.78 -11.85 -4.64
C HIS A 278 -13.50 -12.15 -3.15
N HIS A 279 -13.78 -11.19 -2.27
CA HIS A 279 -13.70 -11.40 -0.82
C HIS A 279 -14.92 -12.08 -0.22
N ILE A 280 -16.02 -12.19 -0.97
CA ILE A 280 -17.31 -12.68 -0.52
C ILE A 280 -17.94 -13.69 -1.50
N LEU A 281 -17.13 -14.30 -2.38
CA LEU A 281 -17.63 -15.24 -3.40
C LEU A 281 -18.36 -16.45 -2.81
N SER A 282 -17.91 -16.94 -1.66
CA SER A 282 -18.55 -18.04 -0.94
C SER A 282 -19.63 -17.57 0.06
N ASP A 283 -19.86 -16.27 0.18
CA ASP A 283 -20.91 -15.74 1.04
C ASP A 283 -22.29 -15.85 0.36
N PRO A 284 -23.37 -16.10 1.10
CA PRO A 284 -24.73 -16.04 0.56
C PRO A 284 -25.10 -14.60 0.16
N GLY A 285 -26.10 -14.45 -0.70
CA GLY A 285 -26.71 -13.15 -1.02
C GLY A 285 -26.14 -12.43 -2.25
N LEU A 286 -25.06 -12.92 -2.88
CA LEU A 286 -24.62 -12.45 -4.19
C LEU A 286 -25.16 -13.34 -5.31
N SER A 287 -25.69 -12.72 -6.39
CA SER A 287 -26.12 -13.48 -7.56
C SER A 287 -24.93 -14.06 -8.32
N SER A 288 -25.17 -15.17 -9.04
CA SER A 288 -24.15 -15.81 -9.87
C SER A 288 -23.62 -14.89 -10.95
N GLU A 289 -24.49 -14.09 -11.55
CA GLU A 289 -24.13 -13.12 -12.58
C GLU A 289 -23.17 -12.06 -12.05
N TRP A 290 -23.43 -11.52 -10.85
CA TRP A 290 -22.53 -10.55 -10.21
C TRP A 290 -21.18 -11.17 -9.88
N LYS A 291 -21.13 -12.40 -9.38
CA LYS A 291 -19.89 -13.14 -9.13
C LYS A 291 -19.08 -13.32 -10.42
N ILE A 292 -19.72 -13.75 -11.51
CA ILE A 292 -19.08 -13.99 -12.81
C ILE A 292 -18.52 -12.66 -13.36
N VAL A 293 -19.32 -11.61 -13.43
CA VAL A 293 -18.88 -10.30 -13.96
C VAL A 293 -17.72 -9.74 -13.14
N ASN A 294 -17.81 -9.83 -11.81
CA ASN A 294 -16.78 -9.29 -10.92
C ASN A 294 -15.44 -10.06 -11.05
N THR A 295 -15.48 -11.39 -11.09
CA THR A 295 -14.27 -12.21 -11.12
C THR A 295 -13.67 -12.34 -12.52
N SER A 296 -14.49 -12.37 -13.57
CA SER A 296 -14.02 -12.56 -14.95
C SER A 296 -13.60 -11.27 -15.61
N TYR A 297 -14.48 -10.25 -15.60
CA TYR A 297 -14.21 -9.01 -16.33
C TYR A 297 -13.45 -8.00 -15.49
N PHE A 298 -13.96 -7.63 -14.32
CA PHE A 298 -13.36 -6.54 -13.55
C PHE A 298 -11.99 -6.91 -13.00
N MET A 299 -11.83 -8.13 -12.50
CA MET A 299 -10.55 -8.61 -11.97
C MET A 299 -9.47 -8.65 -13.05
N TYR A 300 -9.75 -9.20 -14.23
CA TYR A 300 -8.74 -9.31 -15.29
C TYR A 300 -8.33 -7.97 -15.88
N PHE A 301 -9.27 -7.02 -16.04
CA PHE A 301 -8.91 -5.67 -16.49
C PHE A 301 -8.13 -4.89 -15.42
N ALA A 302 -8.40 -5.12 -14.15
CA ALA A 302 -7.58 -4.57 -13.06
C ALA A 302 -6.14 -5.10 -13.10
N VAL A 303 -5.97 -6.42 -13.32
CA VAL A 303 -4.66 -7.06 -13.48
C VAL A 303 -3.93 -6.53 -14.72
N LEU A 304 -4.62 -6.34 -15.84
CA LEU A 304 -4.04 -5.76 -17.06
C LEU A 304 -3.39 -4.39 -16.77
N ALA A 305 -4.05 -3.54 -16.01
CA ALA A 305 -3.49 -2.24 -15.60
C ALA A 305 -2.16 -2.40 -14.83
N SER A 306 -2.13 -3.32 -13.88
CA SER A 306 -0.92 -3.62 -13.09
C SER A 306 0.20 -4.22 -13.97
N MET A 307 -0.13 -5.08 -14.91
CA MET A 307 0.84 -5.63 -15.88
C MET A 307 1.45 -4.54 -16.77
N ILE A 308 0.65 -3.57 -17.22
CA ILE A 308 1.14 -2.42 -17.99
C ILE A 308 2.18 -1.65 -17.17
N HIS A 309 1.90 -1.34 -15.91
CA HIS A 309 2.86 -0.65 -15.03
C HIS A 309 4.08 -1.51 -14.70
N GLY A 310 3.88 -2.83 -14.52
CA GLY A 310 4.95 -3.81 -14.31
C GLY A 310 5.93 -3.90 -15.48
N MET A 311 5.51 -3.51 -16.68
CA MET A 311 6.37 -3.40 -17.88
C MET A 311 6.95 -1.99 -18.05
N THR A 312 6.12 -0.96 -17.88
CA THR A 312 6.52 0.42 -18.20
C THR A 312 7.50 1.01 -17.20
N VAL A 313 7.46 0.61 -15.92
CA VAL A 313 8.43 1.07 -14.91
C VAL A 313 9.83 0.48 -15.14
N PRO A 314 10.03 -0.86 -15.23
CA PRO A 314 11.35 -1.41 -15.56
C PRO A 314 11.84 -0.96 -16.93
N GLY A 315 10.95 -0.84 -17.91
CA GLY A 315 11.31 -0.36 -19.24
C GLY A 315 11.83 1.08 -19.23
N ALA A 316 11.23 1.96 -18.44
CA ALA A 316 11.74 3.32 -18.26
C ALA A 316 13.15 3.33 -17.63
N ILE A 317 13.40 2.46 -16.66
CA ILE A 317 14.73 2.28 -16.04
C ILE A 317 15.73 1.72 -17.06
N GLU A 318 15.33 0.70 -17.82
CA GLU A 318 16.17 0.11 -18.86
C GLU A 318 16.57 1.15 -19.91
N GLN A 319 15.63 1.96 -20.41
CA GLN A 319 15.92 3.04 -21.34
C GLN A 319 16.93 4.04 -20.75
N ALA A 320 16.70 4.50 -19.53
CA ALA A 320 17.60 5.45 -18.86
C ALA A 320 19.01 4.87 -18.67
N GLN A 321 19.13 3.60 -18.32
CA GLN A 321 20.42 2.93 -18.14
C GLN A 321 21.13 2.67 -19.47
N ARG A 322 20.40 2.29 -20.53
CA ARG A 322 20.97 2.11 -21.87
C ARG A 322 21.48 3.43 -22.45
N LEU A 323 20.80 4.55 -22.20
CA LEU A 323 21.29 5.89 -22.56
C LEU A 323 22.60 6.26 -21.84
N LYS A 324 22.86 5.69 -20.65
CA LYS A 324 24.13 5.83 -19.92
C LYS A 324 25.22 4.87 -20.41
N GLY A 325 24.95 4.06 -21.42
CA GLY A 325 25.92 3.15 -22.03
C GLY A 325 25.88 1.69 -21.54
N TYR A 326 24.93 1.32 -20.66
CA TYR A 326 24.79 -0.08 -20.20
C TYR A 326 24.02 -0.92 -21.22
N ASN A 327 24.65 -1.24 -22.35
CA ASN A 327 24.04 -1.84 -23.54
C ASN A 327 24.41 -3.30 -23.79
N LYS A 328 25.28 -3.90 -22.97
CA LYS A 328 25.78 -5.27 -23.20
C LYS A 328 24.72 -6.30 -22.81
N GLY A 329 24.11 -6.92 -23.83
CA GLY A 329 23.11 -7.98 -23.66
C GLY A 329 21.80 -7.52 -23.05
N LEU A 330 21.03 -8.47 -22.48
CA LEU A 330 19.68 -8.23 -21.99
C LEU A 330 19.63 -7.52 -20.63
N PHE A 331 20.58 -7.82 -19.72
CA PHE A 331 20.46 -7.47 -18.31
C PHE A 331 21.62 -6.65 -17.73
N GLU A 332 22.51 -6.08 -18.54
CA GLU A 332 23.58 -5.22 -18.02
C GLU A 332 23.00 -4.00 -17.30
N TRP A 333 21.97 -3.40 -17.84
CA TRP A 333 21.25 -2.28 -17.25
C TRP A 333 20.75 -2.57 -15.82
N LEU A 334 20.29 -3.79 -15.56
CA LEU A 334 19.78 -4.23 -14.26
C LEU A 334 20.94 -4.63 -13.34
N ARG A 335 21.94 -5.37 -13.83
CA ARG A 335 23.11 -5.77 -13.03
C ARG A 335 23.94 -4.58 -12.56
N LYS A 336 23.97 -3.50 -13.36
CA LYS A 336 24.67 -2.25 -13.06
C LYS A 336 23.79 -1.21 -12.36
N ALA A 337 22.54 -1.55 -12.08
CA ALA A 337 21.68 -0.69 -11.27
C ALA A 337 22.25 -0.52 -9.85
N PRO A 338 21.95 0.60 -9.18
CA PRO A 338 22.51 0.91 -7.86
C PRO A 338 21.83 0.11 -6.75
N TRP A 339 22.04 -1.18 -6.67
CA TRP A 339 21.46 -2.09 -5.69
C TRP A 339 21.79 -1.73 -4.23
N GLY A 340 22.85 -0.94 -4.01
CA GLY A 340 23.15 -0.34 -2.70
C GLY A 340 22.36 0.93 -2.39
N ASN A 341 21.54 1.44 -3.32
CA ASN A 341 20.64 2.56 -3.04
C ASN A 341 19.34 2.03 -2.43
N PRO A 342 19.03 2.38 -1.17
CA PRO A 342 17.89 1.79 -0.47
C PRO A 342 16.54 2.17 -1.09
N ALA A 343 16.41 3.33 -1.71
CA ALA A 343 15.18 3.71 -2.40
C ALA A 343 14.95 2.83 -3.63
N PHE A 344 15.99 2.62 -4.45
CA PHE A 344 15.89 1.75 -5.63
C PHE A 344 15.63 0.30 -5.25
N SER A 345 16.42 -0.28 -4.34
CA SER A 345 16.25 -1.70 -3.98
C SER A 345 14.90 -1.97 -3.31
N SER A 346 14.40 -1.06 -2.46
CA SER A 346 13.04 -1.15 -1.92
C SER A 346 11.98 -1.11 -3.01
N MET A 347 12.08 -0.16 -3.93
CA MET A 347 11.14 -0.02 -5.04
C MET A 347 11.14 -1.25 -5.96
N PHE A 348 12.32 -1.75 -6.33
CA PHE A 348 12.42 -2.88 -7.25
C PHE A 348 11.94 -4.19 -6.60
N LEU A 349 12.30 -4.43 -5.34
CA LEU A 349 11.75 -5.55 -4.56
C LEU A 349 10.24 -5.42 -4.38
N SER A 350 9.73 -4.21 -4.10
CA SER A 350 8.29 -3.94 -4.05
C SER A 350 7.60 -4.34 -5.37
N LEU A 351 8.12 -3.93 -6.51
CA LEU A 351 7.57 -4.23 -7.82
C LEU A 351 7.55 -5.74 -8.11
N ILE A 352 8.67 -6.42 -7.89
CA ILE A 352 8.78 -7.86 -8.14
C ILE A 352 7.86 -8.65 -7.20
N GLY A 353 7.89 -8.37 -5.90
CA GLY A 353 7.08 -9.08 -4.92
C GLY A 353 5.58 -8.81 -5.08
N PHE A 354 5.21 -7.57 -5.38
CA PHE A 354 3.82 -7.24 -5.73
C PHE A 354 3.35 -8.01 -6.96
N GLY A 355 4.15 -8.06 -8.03
CA GLY A 355 3.78 -8.78 -9.25
C GLY A 355 3.66 -10.29 -9.02
N PHE A 356 4.75 -10.93 -8.60
CA PHE A 356 4.83 -12.40 -8.51
C PHE A 356 4.05 -13.01 -7.34
N LEU A 357 3.99 -12.33 -6.20
CA LEU A 357 3.28 -12.86 -5.03
C LEU A 357 1.89 -12.24 -4.88
N GLY A 358 1.78 -10.92 -4.95
CA GLY A 358 0.52 -10.22 -4.76
C GLY A 358 -0.43 -10.37 -5.94
N GLY A 359 0.01 -10.04 -7.15
CA GLY A 359 -0.83 -10.04 -8.36
C GLY A 359 -1.33 -11.44 -8.73
N ILE A 360 -0.43 -12.42 -8.81
CA ILE A 360 -0.80 -13.80 -9.15
C ILE A 360 -1.75 -14.40 -8.11
N SER A 361 -1.44 -14.25 -6.83
CA SER A 361 -2.31 -14.77 -5.75
C SER A 361 -3.67 -14.07 -5.71
N GLY A 362 -3.74 -12.79 -6.10
CA GLY A 362 -4.99 -12.05 -6.21
C GLY A 362 -5.91 -12.62 -7.30
N VAL A 363 -5.35 -12.95 -8.47
CA VAL A 363 -6.12 -13.60 -9.54
C VAL A 363 -6.63 -14.97 -9.10
N MET A 364 -5.82 -15.71 -8.35
CA MET A 364 -6.26 -17.00 -7.80
C MET A 364 -7.41 -16.83 -6.81
N MET A 365 -7.36 -15.84 -5.94
CA MET A 365 -8.49 -15.49 -5.06
C MET A 365 -9.71 -15.01 -5.84
N GLY A 366 -9.52 -14.42 -7.00
CA GLY A 366 -10.59 -13.98 -7.89
C GLY A 366 -11.26 -15.11 -8.68
N ALA A 367 -10.64 -16.30 -8.80
CA ALA A 367 -11.26 -17.46 -9.42
C ALA A 367 -12.17 -18.18 -8.42
N GLU A 368 -13.48 -18.28 -8.70
CA GLU A 368 -14.46 -18.79 -7.73
C GLU A 368 -14.11 -20.21 -7.24
N GLN A 369 -13.71 -21.10 -8.14
CA GLN A 369 -13.35 -22.47 -7.81
C GLN A 369 -12.17 -22.56 -6.83
N LEU A 370 -11.16 -21.72 -7.01
CA LEU A 370 -10.02 -21.64 -6.12
C LEU A 370 -10.39 -20.92 -4.81
N ASN A 371 -11.21 -19.88 -4.92
CA ASN A 371 -11.66 -19.10 -3.76
C ASN A 371 -12.42 -19.96 -2.75
N MET A 372 -13.26 -20.89 -3.19
CA MET A 372 -14.01 -21.79 -2.30
C MET A 372 -13.11 -22.58 -1.34
N LEU A 373 -11.89 -22.93 -1.74
CA LEU A 373 -10.95 -23.67 -0.91
C LEU A 373 -10.08 -22.77 -0.03
N ILE A 374 -9.73 -21.59 -0.51
CA ILE A 374 -8.82 -20.68 0.21
C ILE A 374 -9.55 -19.55 0.95
N HIS A 375 -10.87 -19.43 0.76
CA HIS A 375 -11.68 -18.42 1.45
C HIS A 375 -11.60 -18.60 2.96
N ASN A 376 -11.45 -17.48 3.68
CA ASN A 376 -11.27 -17.47 5.14
C ASN A 376 -10.09 -18.31 5.69
N THR A 377 -9.18 -18.76 4.83
CA THR A 377 -7.90 -19.33 5.27
C THR A 377 -6.82 -18.24 5.41
N ILE A 378 -5.69 -18.63 6.00
CA ILE A 378 -4.53 -17.74 6.15
C ILE A 378 -3.86 -17.40 4.79
N TYR A 379 -4.29 -18.01 3.69
CA TYR A 379 -3.93 -17.61 2.33
C TYR A 379 -4.27 -16.14 2.09
N VAL A 380 -5.45 -15.68 2.53
CA VAL A 380 -5.90 -14.31 2.35
C VAL A 380 -4.97 -13.30 3.04
N PRO A 381 -4.59 -13.47 4.33
CA PRO A 381 -3.53 -12.65 4.92
C PRO A 381 -2.20 -12.74 4.17
N GLY A 382 -1.77 -13.92 3.73
CA GLY A 382 -0.56 -14.08 2.92
C GLY A 382 -0.59 -13.22 1.66
N HIS A 383 -1.71 -13.26 0.92
CA HIS A 383 -1.93 -12.43 -0.27
C HIS A 383 -1.81 -10.94 0.04
N PHE A 384 -2.54 -10.42 1.04
CA PHE A 384 -2.47 -8.97 1.27
C PHE A 384 -1.19 -8.52 1.98
N HIS A 385 -0.43 -9.40 2.65
CA HIS A 385 0.94 -9.07 3.02
C HIS A 385 1.83 -8.91 1.78
N ALA A 386 1.62 -9.70 0.73
CA ALA A 386 2.32 -9.52 -0.55
C ALA A 386 1.93 -8.21 -1.25
N THR A 387 0.66 -7.81 -1.23
CA THR A 387 0.22 -6.58 -1.89
C THR A 387 0.50 -5.34 -1.07
N VAL A 388 0.14 -5.33 0.21
CA VAL A 388 0.18 -4.13 1.06
C VAL A 388 1.55 -3.94 1.71
N VAL A 389 2.15 -4.99 2.27
CA VAL A 389 3.44 -4.83 2.95
C VAL A 389 4.58 -4.82 1.95
N ILE A 390 4.63 -5.80 1.04
CA ILE A 390 5.68 -5.84 0.02
C ILE A 390 5.44 -4.77 -1.05
N GLY A 391 4.24 -4.68 -1.60
CA GLY A 391 3.93 -3.69 -2.64
C GLY A 391 3.97 -2.26 -2.13
N THR A 392 3.16 -1.92 -1.15
CA THR A 392 2.94 -0.55 -0.71
C THR A 392 3.92 -0.11 0.37
N THR A 393 3.97 -0.81 1.51
CA THR A 393 4.79 -0.38 2.65
C THR A 393 6.28 -0.34 2.31
N LEU A 394 6.81 -1.33 1.61
CA LEU A 394 8.23 -1.34 1.22
C LEU A 394 8.56 -0.20 0.23
N ALA A 395 7.65 0.15 -0.70
CA ALA A 395 7.82 1.30 -1.58
C ALA A 395 7.82 2.62 -0.81
N PHE A 396 6.91 2.78 0.16
CA PHE A 396 6.82 3.97 1.02
C PHE A 396 8.08 4.12 1.89
N MET A 397 8.54 3.04 2.50
CA MET A 397 9.81 3.01 3.24
C MET A 397 10.99 3.38 2.35
N GLY A 398 11.01 2.90 1.10
CA GLY A 398 12.03 3.26 0.10
C GLY A 398 12.02 4.76 -0.24
N LEU A 399 10.84 5.34 -0.46
CA LEU A 399 10.72 6.78 -0.73
C LEU A 399 11.17 7.64 0.47
N THR A 400 10.99 7.14 1.69
CA THR A 400 11.38 7.86 2.90
C THR A 400 12.89 8.16 2.94
N TYR A 401 13.73 7.30 2.38
CA TYR A 401 15.17 7.55 2.27
C TYR A 401 15.53 8.78 1.44
N PHE A 402 14.67 9.12 0.47
CA PHE A 402 14.78 10.38 -0.26
C PHE A 402 14.13 11.54 0.52
N LEU A 403 12.97 11.31 1.12
CA LEU A 403 12.20 12.37 1.76
C LEU A 403 12.86 12.90 3.04
N VAL A 404 13.53 12.06 3.83
CA VAL A 404 14.17 12.51 5.09
C VAL A 404 15.20 13.62 4.86
N PRO A 405 16.21 13.48 3.97
CA PRO A 405 17.14 14.58 3.69
C PRO A 405 16.45 15.82 3.11
N VAL A 406 15.42 15.63 2.32
CA VAL A 406 14.74 16.70 1.58
C VAL A 406 13.77 17.50 2.46
N LEU A 407 12.93 16.82 3.24
CA LEU A 407 11.91 17.45 4.09
C LEU A 407 12.44 17.81 5.47
N PHE A 408 13.18 16.91 6.11
CA PHE A 408 13.68 17.15 7.48
C PHE A 408 15.06 17.81 7.52
N LYS A 409 15.72 17.94 6.37
CA LYS A 409 17.01 18.61 6.22
C LYS A 409 18.09 18.00 7.12
N ARG A 410 18.13 16.68 7.14
CA ARG A 410 19.06 15.89 7.94
C ARG A 410 19.71 14.80 7.11
N GLU A 411 20.97 14.51 7.36
CA GLU A 411 21.63 13.35 6.77
C GLU A 411 21.11 12.06 7.38
N LEU A 412 20.99 11.04 6.53
CA LEU A 412 20.64 9.70 6.98
C LEU A 412 21.78 9.10 7.80
N MET A 413 21.45 8.65 9.00
CA MET A 413 22.35 7.91 9.87
C MET A 413 22.35 6.42 9.49
N PHE A 414 23.39 5.72 9.89
CA PHE A 414 23.53 4.26 9.67
C PHE A 414 23.35 3.83 8.21
N PRO A 415 24.14 4.38 7.25
CA PRO A 415 23.99 4.09 5.83
C PRO A 415 24.23 2.60 5.48
N GLY A 416 24.98 1.88 6.30
CA GLY A 416 25.17 0.42 6.16
C GLY A 416 23.84 -0.32 6.32
N TYR A 417 23.06 0.05 7.34
CA TYR A 417 21.74 -0.53 7.57
C TYR A 417 20.75 -0.13 6.47
N ALA A 418 20.79 1.11 6.02
CA ALA A 418 19.95 1.56 4.91
C ALA A 418 20.12 0.70 3.65
N LYS A 419 21.34 0.27 3.35
CA LYS A 419 21.61 -0.63 2.22
C LYS A 419 21.09 -2.05 2.45
N LEU A 420 21.11 -2.52 3.68
CA LEU A 420 20.73 -3.88 4.06
C LEU A 420 19.21 -4.03 4.25
N PHE A 421 18.54 -2.97 4.72
CA PHE A 421 17.13 -2.97 5.10
C PHE A 421 16.19 -3.54 4.01
N PRO A 422 16.24 -3.12 2.73
CA PRO A 422 15.30 -3.61 1.72
C PRO A 422 15.35 -5.14 1.56
N TYR A 423 16.52 -5.72 1.71
CA TYR A 423 16.72 -7.17 1.61
C TYR A 423 16.23 -7.89 2.85
N LEU A 424 16.61 -7.43 4.05
CA LEU A 424 16.16 -8.07 5.30
C LEU A 424 14.64 -8.02 5.43
N PHE A 425 14.06 -6.84 5.29
CA PHE A 425 12.61 -6.65 5.42
C PHE A 425 11.88 -7.29 4.25
N GLY A 426 12.25 -6.94 3.01
CA GLY A 426 11.56 -7.37 1.81
C GLY A 426 11.58 -8.88 1.62
N LEU A 427 12.75 -9.54 1.69
CA LEU A 427 12.84 -10.99 1.50
C LEU A 427 12.19 -11.77 2.66
N SER A 428 12.28 -11.27 3.90
CA SER A 428 11.55 -11.88 5.02
C SER A 428 10.04 -11.80 4.79
N MET A 429 9.53 -10.67 4.31
CA MET A 429 8.11 -10.53 3.98
C MET A 429 7.70 -11.39 2.79
N TYR A 430 8.58 -11.62 1.81
CA TYR A 430 8.33 -12.59 0.73
C TYR A 430 8.10 -13.99 1.32
N MET A 431 8.96 -14.41 2.24
CA MET A 431 8.83 -15.70 2.90
C MET A 431 7.55 -15.78 3.74
N VAL A 432 7.23 -14.73 4.53
CA VAL A 432 5.97 -14.67 5.30
C VAL A 432 4.77 -14.85 4.37
N ALA A 433 4.70 -14.11 3.27
CA ALA A 433 3.58 -14.20 2.33
C ALA A 433 3.45 -15.61 1.72
N LEU A 434 4.57 -16.18 1.25
CA LEU A 434 4.62 -17.51 0.65
C LEU A 434 4.17 -18.61 1.61
N VAL A 435 4.72 -18.65 2.83
CA VAL A 435 4.41 -19.71 3.78
C VAL A 435 3.00 -19.57 4.38
N MET A 436 2.49 -18.34 4.54
CA MET A 436 1.10 -18.10 4.92
C MET A 436 0.15 -18.58 3.82
N MET A 437 0.42 -18.28 2.55
CA MET A 437 -0.37 -18.78 1.43
C MET A 437 -0.31 -20.31 1.36
N GLY A 438 0.86 -20.92 1.55
CA GLY A 438 1.03 -22.37 1.62
C GLY A 438 0.22 -23.00 2.75
N ALA A 439 0.29 -22.47 3.97
CA ALA A 439 -0.52 -22.94 5.09
C ALA A 439 -2.03 -22.77 4.82
N GLY A 440 -2.41 -21.70 4.13
CA GLY A 440 -3.80 -21.43 3.74
C GLY A 440 -4.33 -22.42 2.70
N THR A 441 -3.50 -22.91 1.75
CA THR A 441 -3.89 -23.98 0.82
C THR A 441 -4.11 -25.32 1.52
N LEU A 442 -3.51 -25.51 2.70
CA LEU A 442 -3.78 -26.65 3.57
C LEU A 442 -5.02 -26.44 4.48
N GLY A 443 -5.69 -25.29 4.39
CA GLY A 443 -6.92 -24.99 5.11
C GLY A 443 -6.74 -24.25 6.44
N VAL A 444 -5.53 -23.88 6.86
CA VAL A 444 -5.30 -23.14 8.12
C VAL A 444 -6.13 -21.86 8.14
N SER A 445 -6.93 -21.68 9.17
CA SER A 445 -7.91 -20.59 9.28
C SER A 445 -7.29 -19.21 9.34
N ARG A 446 -7.92 -18.22 8.71
CA ARG A 446 -7.49 -16.81 8.66
C ARG A 446 -7.43 -16.14 10.03
N ARG A 447 -8.37 -16.43 10.90
CA ARG A 447 -8.62 -15.68 12.14
C ARG A 447 -8.35 -16.48 13.40
N HIS A 448 -7.61 -17.60 13.27
CA HIS A 448 -7.29 -18.43 14.41
C HIS A 448 -6.39 -17.69 15.41
N TRP A 449 -6.64 -17.92 16.67
CA TRP A 449 -5.71 -17.69 17.76
C TRP A 449 -4.77 -18.89 17.92
N ASP A 450 -5.33 -20.11 18.05
CA ASP A 450 -4.62 -21.38 17.99
C ASP A 450 -5.08 -22.17 16.75
N MET A 451 -4.14 -22.55 15.87
CA MET A 451 -4.47 -23.24 14.62
C MET A 451 -5.10 -24.62 14.87
N ALA A 452 -4.76 -25.30 15.96
CA ALA A 452 -5.26 -26.61 16.31
C ALA A 452 -6.61 -26.56 17.03
N PHE A 453 -7.11 -25.38 17.43
CA PHE A 453 -8.32 -25.20 18.24
C PHE A 453 -8.32 -26.09 19.49
N ALA A 454 -7.15 -26.26 20.12
CA ALA A 454 -6.96 -27.13 21.27
C ALA A 454 -7.91 -26.79 22.40
N GLY A 455 -8.52 -27.82 23.01
CA GLY A 455 -9.49 -27.66 24.09
C GLY A 455 -10.91 -27.26 23.65
N SER A 456 -11.18 -27.15 22.34
CA SER A 456 -12.53 -26.94 21.80
C SER A 456 -13.11 -28.21 21.16
N GLY A 457 -14.44 -28.21 20.95
CA GLY A 457 -15.09 -29.27 20.18
C GLY A 457 -14.73 -29.32 18.70
N MET A 458 -13.93 -28.35 18.20
CA MET A 458 -13.41 -28.25 16.84
C MET A 458 -11.91 -28.57 16.76
N ALA A 459 -11.35 -29.21 17.80
CA ALA A 459 -9.92 -29.56 17.79
C ALA A 459 -9.57 -30.36 16.54
N TYR A 460 -8.51 -29.97 15.86
CA TYR A 460 -8.07 -30.56 14.60
C TYR A 460 -6.55 -30.75 14.57
N GLU A 461 -6.12 -31.94 14.16
CA GLU A 461 -4.69 -32.22 13.96
C GLU A 461 -4.29 -31.95 12.52
N TRP A 462 -3.46 -30.97 12.31
CA TRP A 462 -2.98 -30.54 11.01
C TRP A 462 -1.84 -31.40 10.50
N PRO A 463 -1.67 -31.55 9.17
CA PRO A 463 -0.45 -32.14 8.61
C PRO A 463 0.80 -31.40 9.09
N GLY A 464 1.90 -32.11 9.30
CA GLY A 464 3.18 -31.53 9.76
C GLY A 464 3.66 -30.36 8.91
N ALA A 465 3.35 -30.35 7.60
CA ALA A 465 3.64 -29.23 6.70
C ALA A 465 2.96 -27.91 7.12
N ALA A 466 1.73 -27.96 7.66
CA ALA A 466 1.05 -26.76 8.14
C ALA A 466 1.76 -26.17 9.38
N TYR A 467 2.17 -27.01 10.32
CA TYR A 467 2.96 -26.57 11.49
C TYR A 467 4.31 -26.00 11.08
N LEU A 468 5.01 -26.63 10.12
CA LEU A 468 6.27 -26.10 9.58
C LEU A 468 6.07 -24.74 8.95
N MET A 469 5.05 -24.55 8.10
CA MET A 469 4.77 -23.26 7.46
C MET A 469 4.43 -22.17 8.48
N MET A 470 3.62 -22.48 9.49
CA MET A 470 3.33 -21.52 10.56
C MET A 470 4.55 -21.22 11.44
N GLY A 471 5.43 -22.20 11.66
CA GLY A 471 6.72 -21.97 12.31
C GLY A 471 7.64 -21.05 11.52
N LEU A 472 7.75 -21.26 10.22
CA LEU A 472 8.50 -20.37 9.30
C LEU A 472 7.86 -18.97 9.23
N THR A 473 6.53 -18.86 9.27
CA THR A 473 5.84 -17.56 9.41
C THR A 473 6.32 -16.84 10.68
N GLY A 474 6.46 -17.56 11.79
CA GLY A 474 7.00 -17.03 13.04
C GLY A 474 8.42 -16.47 12.87
N ILE A 475 9.34 -17.28 12.35
CA ILE A 475 10.76 -16.91 12.18
C ILE A 475 10.89 -15.69 11.26
N PHE A 476 10.39 -15.77 10.03
CA PHE A 476 10.54 -14.68 9.06
C PHE A 476 9.74 -13.44 9.46
N GLY A 477 8.60 -13.62 10.13
CA GLY A 477 7.82 -12.52 10.68
C GLY A 477 8.58 -11.74 11.76
N VAL A 478 9.25 -12.42 12.68
CA VAL A 478 10.11 -11.76 13.67
C VAL A 478 11.25 -10.98 13.00
N ILE A 479 11.93 -11.58 12.01
CA ILE A 479 13.00 -10.89 11.26
C ILE A 479 12.44 -9.63 10.58
N ALA A 480 11.28 -9.71 9.95
CA ALA A 480 10.63 -8.57 9.28
C ALA A 480 10.26 -7.46 10.28
N VAL A 481 9.61 -7.81 11.42
CA VAL A 481 9.23 -6.82 12.44
C VAL A 481 10.44 -6.15 13.07
N VAL A 482 11.48 -6.91 13.41
CA VAL A 482 12.73 -6.36 13.96
C VAL A 482 13.41 -5.46 12.92
N SER A 483 13.49 -5.89 11.66
CA SER A 483 14.05 -5.07 10.59
C SER A 483 13.25 -3.79 10.39
N GLY A 484 11.92 -3.85 10.37
CA GLY A 484 11.06 -2.67 10.29
C GLY A 484 11.24 -1.73 11.50
N GLY A 485 11.34 -2.27 12.70
CA GLY A 485 11.62 -1.50 13.92
C GLY A 485 12.97 -0.78 13.87
N LEU A 486 14.02 -1.46 13.42
CA LEU A 486 15.33 -0.83 13.20
C LEU A 486 15.29 0.27 12.12
N TRP A 487 14.47 0.09 11.07
CA TRP A 487 14.24 1.15 10.10
C TRP A 487 13.56 2.37 10.74
N ILE A 488 12.53 2.18 11.57
CA ILE A 488 11.90 3.29 12.31
C ILE A 488 12.94 4.01 13.17
N LEU A 489 13.75 3.28 13.92
CA LEU A 489 14.82 3.87 14.74
C LEU A 489 15.83 4.63 13.88
N GLN A 490 16.24 4.08 12.74
CA GLN A 490 17.13 4.76 11.80
C GLN A 490 16.54 6.10 11.32
N ILE A 491 15.26 6.12 10.92
CA ILE A 491 14.59 7.34 10.46
C ILE A 491 14.46 8.36 11.59
N VAL A 492 14.03 7.94 12.78
CA VAL A 492 13.90 8.80 13.96
C VAL A 492 15.25 9.39 14.36
N PHE A 493 16.29 8.58 14.49
CA PHE A 493 17.63 9.07 14.80
C PHE A 493 18.17 9.99 13.72
N SER A 494 17.93 9.70 12.44
CA SER A 494 18.33 10.60 11.35
C SER A 494 17.66 11.97 11.47
N ILE A 495 16.36 12.02 11.79
CA ILE A 495 15.62 13.27 11.96
C ILE A 495 16.09 14.05 13.20
N LEU A 496 16.35 13.38 14.31
CA LEU A 496 16.69 14.02 15.58
C LEU A 496 18.19 14.39 15.67
N LEU A 497 19.06 13.45 15.30
CA LEU A 497 20.50 13.50 15.56
C LEU A 497 21.35 13.62 14.29
N GLY A 498 20.77 13.38 13.08
CA GLY A 498 21.49 13.47 11.83
C GLY A 498 22.09 14.87 11.61
N LYS A 499 23.22 14.96 10.92
CA LYS A 499 23.86 16.23 10.58
C LYS A 499 22.87 17.13 9.85
N LYS A 500 22.79 18.40 10.26
CA LYS A 500 21.96 19.40 9.58
C LYS A 500 22.45 19.65 8.17
N LEU A 501 21.52 19.68 7.22
CA LEU A 501 21.75 20.04 5.84
C LEU A 501 21.35 21.51 5.60
N GLU A 502 21.86 22.08 4.54
CA GLU A 502 21.48 23.44 4.11
C GLU A 502 19.98 23.53 3.88
N GLU A 503 19.37 24.60 4.36
CA GLU A 503 17.93 24.82 4.25
C GLU A 503 17.50 25.20 2.84
N GLY A 504 18.39 25.82 2.10
CA GLY A 504 18.13 26.36 0.77
C GLY A 504 17.53 27.76 0.79
N GLU A 505 17.38 28.34 -0.38
CA GLU A 505 16.84 29.68 -0.58
C GLU A 505 15.32 29.70 -0.35
N THR A 506 14.81 30.77 0.26
CA THR A 506 13.39 31.02 0.45
C THR A 506 12.93 32.17 -0.42
N ARG A 507 11.83 32.03 -1.15
CA ARG A 507 11.25 33.04 -2.05
C ARG A 507 9.77 33.28 -1.76
N SER A 508 9.28 34.45 -2.09
CA SER A 508 7.86 34.80 -1.98
C SER A 508 7.04 34.39 -3.21
N THR A 509 7.68 34.16 -4.35
CA THR A 509 7.04 33.74 -5.60
C THR A 509 7.60 32.39 -6.06
N PRO A 510 6.76 31.50 -6.61
CA PRO A 510 7.22 30.24 -7.16
C PRO A 510 8.00 30.45 -8.46
N ILE A 511 8.98 29.57 -8.70
CA ILE A 511 9.56 29.43 -10.05
C ILE A 511 8.61 28.48 -10.80
N PRO A 512 8.00 28.93 -11.93
CA PRO A 512 7.16 28.05 -12.73
C PRO A 512 7.92 26.82 -13.20
N LEU A 513 7.22 25.70 -13.30
CA LEU A 513 7.76 24.48 -13.88
C LEU A 513 7.88 24.69 -15.39
N THR A 514 9.07 25.01 -15.86
CA THR A 514 9.39 25.00 -17.30
C THR A 514 9.71 23.57 -17.70
N LEU A 515 8.77 22.90 -18.37
CA LEU A 515 9.10 21.67 -19.08
C LEU A 515 10.14 22.04 -20.16
N PRO A 516 11.24 21.26 -20.29
CA PRO A 516 12.14 21.47 -21.42
C PRO A 516 11.33 21.44 -22.70
N ALA A 517 11.47 22.51 -23.52
CA ALA A 517 10.85 22.57 -24.83
C ALA A 517 11.16 21.25 -25.57
N PRO A 518 10.20 20.66 -26.31
CA PRO A 518 10.51 19.52 -27.13
C PRO A 518 11.71 19.93 -27.98
N THR A 519 12.83 19.27 -27.77
CA THR A 519 14.05 19.47 -28.59
C THR A 519 13.66 19.18 -30.03
N THR A 520 13.38 20.22 -30.78
CA THR A 520 13.28 20.18 -32.24
C THR A 520 14.69 19.98 -32.79
N GLY A 521 15.17 18.74 -32.76
CA GLY A 521 16.50 18.44 -33.22
C GLY A 521 16.97 17.06 -32.77
N SER A 522 16.95 16.11 -33.67
CA SER A 522 17.23 14.70 -33.56
C SER A 522 16.14 13.90 -32.82
N HIS A 523 15.31 13.21 -33.58
CA HIS A 523 14.51 12.07 -33.12
C HIS A 523 15.48 10.93 -32.73
N VAL A 524 16.14 11.07 -31.58
CA VAL A 524 16.80 9.92 -30.96
C VAL A 524 15.66 9.01 -30.51
N HIS A 525 15.37 7.99 -31.27
CA HIS A 525 14.44 6.96 -30.85
C HIS A 525 14.91 6.40 -29.51
N PRO A 526 14.01 6.34 -28.50
CA PRO A 526 14.38 5.77 -27.21
C PRO A 526 14.93 4.34 -27.44
N PRO A 527 15.97 3.93 -26.70
CA PRO A 527 16.52 2.58 -26.84
C PRO A 527 15.44 1.53 -26.64
N ALA A 528 15.51 0.45 -27.44
CA ALA A 528 14.67 -0.72 -27.21
C ALA A 528 14.90 -1.32 -25.82
N THR A 529 13.88 -1.97 -25.27
CA THR A 529 13.89 -2.56 -23.91
C THR A 529 13.74 -4.09 -23.94
N PRO A 530 14.68 -4.82 -24.59
CA PRO A 530 14.57 -6.28 -24.73
C PRO A 530 14.70 -7.00 -23.38
N GLY A 531 15.46 -6.47 -22.42
CA GLY A 531 15.58 -7.04 -21.08
C GLY A 531 14.26 -6.99 -20.32
N THR A 532 13.57 -5.87 -20.34
CA THR A 532 12.23 -5.72 -19.76
C THR A 532 11.21 -6.64 -20.42
N MET A 533 11.26 -6.79 -21.75
CA MET A 533 10.38 -7.73 -22.46
C MET A 533 10.61 -9.17 -21.98
N VAL A 534 11.86 -9.59 -21.81
CA VAL A 534 12.15 -10.94 -21.28
C VAL A 534 11.65 -11.09 -19.84
N LEU A 535 11.81 -10.08 -18.97
CA LEU A 535 11.26 -10.12 -17.61
C LEU A 535 9.74 -10.22 -17.62
N ALA A 536 9.06 -9.51 -18.53
CA ALA A 536 7.61 -9.59 -18.68
C ALA A 536 7.15 -10.99 -19.16
N LEU A 537 7.91 -11.62 -20.08
CA LEU A 537 7.63 -12.99 -20.50
C LEU A 537 7.89 -14.01 -19.39
N ILE A 538 8.92 -13.83 -18.57
CA ILE A 538 9.17 -14.66 -17.37
C ILE A 538 8.00 -14.53 -16.40
N PHE A 539 7.53 -13.29 -16.16
CA PHE A 539 6.37 -13.05 -15.30
C PHE A 539 5.11 -13.73 -15.85
N LEU A 540 4.81 -13.57 -17.14
CA LEU A 540 3.66 -14.20 -17.78
C LEU A 540 3.72 -15.73 -17.71
N THR A 541 4.90 -16.30 -17.95
CA THR A 541 5.11 -17.76 -17.83
C THR A 541 4.90 -18.23 -16.40
N ALA A 542 5.48 -17.54 -15.42
CA ALA A 542 5.28 -17.84 -13.99
C ALA A 542 3.82 -17.72 -13.58
N PHE A 543 3.11 -16.69 -14.07
CA PHE A 543 1.68 -16.50 -13.84
C PHE A 543 0.86 -17.70 -14.36
N ILE A 544 1.09 -18.10 -15.60
CA ILE A 544 0.38 -19.22 -16.24
C ILE A 544 0.67 -20.53 -15.47
N LEU A 545 1.95 -20.84 -15.22
CA LEU A 545 2.34 -22.06 -14.52
C LEU A 545 1.75 -22.08 -13.10
N TYR A 546 1.88 -21.00 -12.34
CA TYR A 546 1.38 -20.92 -10.98
C TYR A 546 -0.14 -21.08 -10.94
N TYR A 547 -0.87 -20.42 -11.85
CA TYR A 547 -2.32 -20.55 -11.97
C TYR A 547 -2.76 -21.99 -12.26
N PHE A 548 -2.20 -22.61 -13.31
CA PHE A 548 -2.60 -23.96 -13.72
C PHE A 548 -2.16 -25.04 -12.74
N VAL A 549 -0.98 -24.95 -12.14
CA VAL A 549 -0.52 -25.90 -11.12
C VAL A 549 -1.44 -25.86 -9.90
N ASN A 550 -1.77 -24.66 -9.42
CA ASN A 550 -2.71 -24.53 -8.30
C ASN A 550 -4.11 -24.99 -8.66
N TRP A 551 -4.60 -24.64 -9.85
CA TRP A 551 -5.90 -25.09 -10.30
C TRP A 551 -5.97 -26.63 -10.39
N LYS A 552 -4.95 -27.26 -10.95
CA LYS A 552 -4.86 -28.74 -11.02
C LYS A 552 -4.75 -29.39 -9.63
N TYR A 553 -3.92 -28.84 -8.75
CA TYR A 553 -3.80 -29.30 -7.38
C TYR A 553 -5.14 -29.23 -6.64
N LEU A 554 -5.80 -28.08 -6.67
CA LEU A 554 -7.08 -27.88 -5.99
C LEU A 554 -8.20 -28.72 -6.61
N SER A 555 -8.21 -28.91 -7.93
CA SER A 555 -9.19 -29.78 -8.59
C SER A 555 -9.07 -31.23 -8.12
N SER A 556 -7.88 -31.71 -7.78
CA SER A 556 -7.68 -33.05 -7.24
C SER A 556 -8.26 -33.24 -5.81
N LEU A 557 -8.37 -32.16 -5.05
CA LEU A 557 -8.97 -32.17 -3.71
C LEU A 557 -10.50 -32.18 -3.74
N TRP A 558 -11.11 -31.79 -4.86
CA TRP A 558 -12.58 -31.74 -4.99
C TRP A 558 -13.21 -33.08 -5.32
N GLY A 559 -12.42 -34.12 -5.55
CA GLY A 559 -12.94 -35.43 -5.97
C GLY A 559 -13.66 -35.38 -7.32
N LEU A 560 -13.48 -34.35 -8.12
CA LEU A 560 -13.93 -34.23 -9.49
C LEU A 560 -12.86 -34.90 -10.37
N ALA A 561 -12.96 -36.22 -10.45
CA ALA A 561 -12.16 -37.02 -11.38
C ALA A 561 -12.71 -36.87 -12.80
#